data_2717159e39cb57387bc872904bec13bd
#
_entry.id   2717159e39cb57387bc872904bec13bd
#
_cell.length_a   1.000
_cell.length_b   1.000
_cell.length_c   1.000
_cell.angle_alpha   90.00
_cell.angle_beta   90.00
_cell.angle_gamma   90.00
#
_symmetry.space_group_name_H-M   'P 1'
#
loop_
_entity.id
_entity.type
_entity.pdbx_description
1 polymer ?
#
loop_
_entity_poly.entity_id
_entity_poly.type
_entity_poly.pdbx_seq_one_letter_code
_entity_poly.pdbx_strand_id
1 'polypeptide(L)'
;MAKGYTQKEGIDYDETFSPVAMLKSIRILLSIAAYYDYEIWQMDVKTAFLNGNLDEEIYMMQSEGFIAKNQEHMVCKLKRSIYGLNQASRSWNIRFDQVIKSFGFEQNLDEPCVYKRHQDKVVMFLVLYVDDILLIGNDVGVMSSIKVWLSSQFDMKDLGEANFILGIKLCRDRKNKMLGLSQAGYIDKVLERFSMQNSKKGLLPFRHGVPLSDDQRPKTQEEVNTMRQVPYASAVGSLMYAMLCTRPDICYSVGMVSRYQSNPGPKHWQAVKHILKYLWRTRDYMLIYRCEDLIPIGYTDSDFQSDLDFRKSTSGCVFTLGGGAITWRSVKQSCIVDSTMEAKYVAACEVAKEAVWLKKFLSNFGIVRIEQVPITLFCDNSGAVAQSKDPRNHKKGKYIERNYHIIRDIIARGDVVVAKIESANNLADPFTKALPQRTFESHLEGMGVRLVHNSL
;
A
#
# COMPACT_ATOMS: atom_id res chain seq x y z
N MET A 1 -11.69 -14.75 -23.49
CA MET A 1 -10.72 -13.70 -23.09
C MET A 1 -10.03 -13.20 -24.35
N ALA A 2 -9.98 -11.88 -24.56
CA ALA A 2 -9.29 -11.29 -25.69
C ALA A 2 -7.76 -11.39 -25.54
N LYS A 3 -7.05 -11.24 -26.68
CA LYS A 3 -5.58 -11.18 -26.69
C LYS A 3 -5.14 -9.71 -26.84
N GLY A 4 -5.28 -8.91 -25.77
CA GLY A 4 -5.02 -7.47 -25.77
C GLY A 4 -3.62 -7.07 -26.26
N TYR A 5 -2.63 -7.95 -26.11
CA TYR A 5 -1.26 -7.70 -26.62
C TYR A 5 -1.18 -7.56 -28.15
N THR A 6 -2.25 -7.86 -28.89
CA THR A 6 -2.31 -7.66 -30.34
C THR A 6 -2.97 -6.32 -30.73
N GLN A 7 -3.58 -5.62 -29.77
CA GLN A 7 -4.20 -4.32 -29.99
C GLN A 7 -3.16 -3.22 -30.25
N LYS A 8 -3.52 -2.25 -31.06
CA LYS A 8 -2.68 -1.09 -31.43
C LYS A 8 -3.25 0.18 -30.83
N GLU A 9 -2.42 0.94 -30.13
CA GLU A 9 -2.75 2.27 -29.61
C GLU A 9 -3.08 3.23 -30.77
N GLY A 10 -4.09 4.08 -30.58
CA GLY A 10 -4.61 5.01 -31.57
C GLY A 10 -5.50 4.37 -32.67
N ILE A 11 -5.74 3.03 -32.61
CA ILE A 11 -6.64 2.30 -33.53
C ILE A 11 -7.66 1.49 -32.72
N ASP A 12 -7.18 0.60 -31.84
CA ASP A 12 -8.03 -0.29 -31.06
C ASP A 12 -8.37 0.29 -29.68
N TYR A 13 -7.60 1.26 -29.19
CA TYR A 13 -7.83 2.01 -27.96
C TYR A 13 -7.00 3.31 -27.95
N ASP A 14 -7.50 4.34 -27.30
CA ASP A 14 -6.78 5.60 -27.10
C ASP A 14 -6.15 5.70 -25.71
N GLU A 15 -6.79 5.16 -24.69
CA GLU A 15 -6.38 5.29 -23.29
C GLU A 15 -6.67 4.01 -22.52
N THR A 16 -5.72 3.58 -21.68
CA THR A 16 -5.85 2.35 -20.89
C THR A 16 -5.83 2.61 -19.38
N PHE A 17 -5.40 3.80 -18.93
CA PHE A 17 -5.27 4.08 -17.52
C PHE A 17 -6.62 3.93 -16.80
N SER A 18 -6.60 3.13 -15.74
CA SER A 18 -7.72 2.95 -14.81
C SER A 18 -7.19 3.07 -13.38
N PRO A 19 -7.81 3.90 -12.53
CA PRO A 19 -7.43 3.98 -11.13
C PRO A 19 -7.73 2.66 -10.42
N VAL A 20 -6.89 2.33 -9.44
CA VAL A 20 -7.10 1.21 -8.51
C VAL A 20 -6.92 1.74 -7.09
N ALA A 21 -7.81 1.38 -6.17
CA ALA A 21 -7.74 1.86 -4.80
C ALA A 21 -6.40 1.51 -4.12
N MET A 22 -5.79 2.51 -3.50
CA MET A 22 -4.55 2.30 -2.77
C MET A 22 -4.82 1.59 -1.43
N LEU A 23 -3.97 0.62 -1.07
CA LEU A 23 -4.08 -0.08 0.21
C LEU A 23 -4.05 0.88 1.42
N LYS A 24 -3.31 2.00 1.32
CA LYS A 24 -3.28 3.02 2.37
C LYS A 24 -4.65 3.66 2.58
N SER A 25 -5.40 3.93 1.50
CA SER A 25 -6.76 4.51 1.57
C SER A 25 -7.73 3.55 2.26
N ILE A 26 -7.64 2.26 1.95
CA ILE A 26 -8.42 1.21 2.64
C ILE A 26 -8.08 1.17 4.13
N ARG A 27 -6.79 1.17 4.51
CA ARG A 27 -6.37 1.17 5.91
C ARG A 27 -6.85 2.40 6.68
N ILE A 28 -6.81 3.58 6.06
CA ILE A 28 -7.33 4.82 6.65
C ILE A 28 -8.82 4.70 6.91
N LEU A 29 -9.60 4.23 5.94
CA LEU A 29 -11.04 4.04 6.10
C LEU A 29 -11.38 2.99 7.15
N LEU A 30 -10.60 1.91 7.25
CA LEU A 30 -10.75 0.89 8.30
C LEU A 30 -10.41 1.45 9.68
N SER A 31 -9.38 2.30 9.81
CA SER A 31 -9.09 3.01 11.06
C SER A 31 -10.24 3.94 11.48
N ILE A 32 -10.81 4.68 10.54
CA ILE A 32 -11.99 5.53 10.75
C ILE A 32 -13.20 4.68 11.16
N ALA A 33 -13.44 3.56 10.46
CA ALA A 33 -14.53 2.64 10.77
C ALA A 33 -14.40 2.02 12.17
N ALA A 34 -13.17 1.71 12.59
CA ALA A 34 -12.91 1.25 13.95
C ALA A 34 -13.25 2.32 14.99
N TYR A 35 -12.82 3.58 14.75
CA TYR A 35 -13.03 4.70 15.67
C TYR A 35 -14.51 5.04 15.88
N TYR A 36 -15.29 5.15 14.80
CA TYR A 36 -16.72 5.51 14.86
C TYR A 36 -17.64 4.28 15.02
N ASP A 37 -17.09 3.08 15.06
CA ASP A 37 -17.82 1.81 15.08
C ASP A 37 -18.75 1.63 13.87
N TYR A 38 -18.33 2.07 12.68
CA TYR A 38 -19.09 1.93 11.44
C TYR A 38 -19.18 0.46 10.99
N GLU A 39 -20.27 0.09 10.34
CA GLU A 39 -20.41 -1.17 9.65
C GLU A 39 -19.47 -1.23 8.45
N ILE A 40 -19.00 -2.44 8.13
CA ILE A 40 -18.10 -2.71 7.01
C ILE A 40 -18.68 -3.90 6.26
N TRP A 41 -19.20 -3.66 5.07
CA TRP A 41 -19.81 -4.70 4.24
C TRP A 41 -19.07 -4.85 2.93
N GLN A 42 -19.14 -6.05 2.34
CA GLN A 42 -18.49 -6.36 1.07
C GLN A 42 -19.51 -6.88 0.05
N MET A 43 -19.33 -6.44 -1.19
CA MET A 43 -20.02 -6.95 -2.37
C MET A 43 -19.00 -7.25 -3.47
N ASP A 44 -19.33 -8.18 -4.35
CA ASP A 44 -18.50 -8.61 -5.48
C ASP A 44 -19.28 -8.46 -6.78
N VAL A 45 -18.72 -7.81 -7.78
CA VAL A 45 -19.34 -7.61 -9.09
C VAL A 45 -18.94 -8.77 -10.00
N LYS A 46 -19.92 -9.60 -10.35
CA LYS A 46 -19.67 -10.67 -11.31
C LYS A 46 -19.31 -10.09 -12.68
N THR A 47 -18.21 -10.59 -13.22
CA THR A 47 -17.77 -10.21 -14.57
C THR A 47 -17.69 -8.68 -14.80
N ALA A 48 -17.06 -7.95 -13.85
CA ALA A 48 -17.01 -6.48 -13.81
C ALA A 48 -16.66 -5.84 -15.17
N PHE A 49 -15.65 -6.34 -15.87
CA PHE A 49 -15.23 -5.78 -17.15
C PHE A 49 -16.26 -5.92 -18.29
N LEU A 50 -17.19 -6.91 -18.21
CA LEU A 50 -18.27 -7.04 -19.18
C LEU A 50 -19.34 -5.94 -19.06
N ASN A 51 -19.31 -5.17 -17.98
CA ASN A 51 -20.22 -4.02 -17.80
C ASN A 51 -19.71 -2.75 -18.49
N GLY A 52 -18.42 -2.70 -18.85
CA GLY A 52 -17.81 -1.55 -19.53
C GLY A 52 -18.34 -1.37 -20.96
N ASN A 53 -18.64 -0.13 -21.33
CA ASN A 53 -18.96 0.21 -22.71
C ASN A 53 -17.67 0.29 -23.55
N LEU A 54 -17.81 0.08 -24.85
CA LEU A 54 -16.74 0.32 -25.83
C LEU A 54 -17.15 1.50 -26.70
N ASP A 55 -16.28 2.47 -26.79
CA ASP A 55 -16.44 3.62 -27.69
C ASP A 55 -15.82 3.31 -29.07
N GLU A 56 -14.88 2.37 -29.12
CA GLU A 56 -14.18 1.93 -30.32
C GLU A 56 -14.84 0.70 -30.97
N GLU A 57 -14.69 0.57 -32.28
CA GLU A 57 -15.12 -0.62 -33.02
C GLU A 57 -14.08 -1.73 -32.93
N ILE A 58 -14.31 -2.71 -32.06
CA ILE A 58 -13.39 -3.82 -31.83
C ILE A 58 -13.93 -5.10 -32.42
N TYR A 59 -13.09 -5.77 -33.21
CA TYR A 59 -13.40 -7.05 -33.83
C TYR A 59 -12.50 -8.13 -33.25
N MET A 60 -13.06 -9.32 -33.06
CA MET A 60 -12.38 -10.48 -32.49
C MET A 60 -12.68 -11.71 -33.36
N MET A 61 -11.70 -12.61 -33.50
CA MET A 61 -11.93 -13.92 -34.09
C MET A 61 -12.99 -14.69 -33.28
N GLN A 62 -13.81 -15.47 -33.97
CA GLN A 62 -14.76 -16.35 -33.32
C GLN A 62 -14.04 -17.33 -32.38
N SER A 63 -14.62 -17.61 -31.23
CA SER A 63 -14.04 -18.58 -30.27
C SER A 63 -14.15 -19.99 -30.82
N GLU A 64 -13.13 -20.83 -30.60
CA GLU A 64 -13.18 -22.25 -30.94
C GLU A 64 -14.43 -22.91 -30.35
N GLY A 65 -15.11 -23.75 -31.14
CA GLY A 65 -16.36 -24.41 -30.76
C GLY A 65 -17.63 -23.56 -30.95
N PHE A 66 -17.51 -22.27 -31.28
CA PHE A 66 -18.65 -21.37 -31.56
C PHE A 66 -18.69 -20.90 -33.02
N ILE A 67 -17.84 -21.43 -33.87
CA ILE A 67 -17.80 -21.10 -35.29
C ILE A 67 -18.99 -21.80 -35.97
N ALA A 68 -19.93 -21.01 -36.50
CA ALA A 68 -21.04 -21.55 -37.24
C ALA A 68 -20.57 -22.11 -38.59
N LYS A 69 -21.16 -23.22 -39.02
CA LYS A 69 -20.84 -23.88 -40.28
C LYS A 69 -21.00 -22.90 -41.45
N ASN A 70 -20.02 -22.79 -42.32
CA ASN A 70 -19.91 -21.86 -43.45
C ASN A 70 -19.75 -20.36 -43.07
N GLN A 71 -19.38 -20.07 -41.81
CA GLN A 71 -19.14 -18.70 -41.33
C GLN A 71 -17.71 -18.53 -40.77
N GLU A 72 -16.78 -19.40 -41.14
CA GLU A 72 -15.39 -19.41 -40.64
C GLU A 72 -14.64 -18.10 -40.97
N HIS A 73 -15.07 -17.39 -42.00
CA HIS A 73 -14.49 -16.10 -42.45
C HIS A 73 -15.05 -14.88 -41.68
N MET A 74 -16.07 -15.07 -40.86
CA MET A 74 -16.67 -13.97 -40.08
C MET A 74 -15.91 -13.71 -38.79
N VAL A 75 -16.01 -12.47 -38.32
CA VAL A 75 -15.48 -12.02 -37.03
C VAL A 75 -16.60 -11.52 -36.12
N CYS A 76 -16.36 -11.53 -34.83
CA CYS A 76 -17.28 -10.98 -33.84
C CYS A 76 -16.99 -9.48 -33.65
N LYS A 77 -17.97 -8.60 -33.88
CA LYS A 77 -17.93 -7.22 -33.42
C LYS A 77 -18.32 -7.20 -31.94
N LEU A 78 -17.46 -6.69 -31.07
CA LEU A 78 -17.73 -6.61 -29.65
C LEU A 78 -18.73 -5.49 -29.37
N LYS A 79 -19.80 -5.80 -28.62
CA LYS A 79 -20.79 -4.82 -28.16
C LYS A 79 -20.45 -4.19 -26.81
N ARG A 80 -19.58 -4.85 -26.05
CA ARG A 80 -19.12 -4.44 -24.71
C ARG A 80 -17.67 -4.87 -24.50
N SER A 81 -17.05 -4.25 -23.52
CA SER A 81 -15.72 -4.63 -23.07
C SER A 81 -15.67 -6.10 -22.61
N ILE A 82 -14.55 -6.75 -22.81
CA ILE A 82 -14.30 -8.13 -22.34
C ILE A 82 -12.91 -8.24 -21.68
N TYR A 83 -12.76 -9.27 -20.85
CA TYR A 83 -11.48 -9.55 -20.23
C TYR A 83 -10.37 -9.78 -21.27
N GLY A 84 -9.24 -9.12 -21.07
CA GLY A 84 -8.06 -9.20 -21.93
C GLY A 84 -7.94 -8.05 -22.93
N LEU A 85 -8.93 -7.15 -23.07
CA LEU A 85 -8.74 -5.88 -23.78
C LEU A 85 -7.96 -4.90 -22.90
N ASN A 86 -7.10 -4.09 -23.50
CA ASN A 86 -6.27 -3.10 -22.81
C ASN A 86 -7.10 -2.05 -22.08
N GLN A 87 -8.20 -1.57 -22.69
CA GLN A 87 -9.13 -0.57 -22.12
C GLN A 87 -10.20 -1.14 -21.18
N ALA A 88 -10.24 -2.47 -20.96
CA ALA A 88 -11.35 -3.10 -20.23
C ALA A 88 -11.54 -2.56 -18.80
N SER A 89 -10.45 -2.40 -18.06
CA SER A 89 -10.53 -1.87 -16.69
C SER A 89 -10.96 -0.41 -16.65
N ARG A 90 -10.52 0.41 -17.61
CA ARG A 90 -10.93 1.80 -17.75
C ARG A 90 -12.41 1.94 -18.08
N SER A 91 -12.89 1.18 -19.07
CA SER A 91 -14.33 1.19 -19.47
C SER A 91 -15.23 0.78 -18.30
N TRP A 92 -14.82 -0.21 -17.51
CA TRP A 92 -15.50 -0.61 -16.28
C TRP A 92 -15.51 0.52 -15.24
N ASN A 93 -14.36 1.12 -14.95
CA ASN A 93 -14.24 2.19 -13.96
C ASN A 93 -15.12 3.40 -14.33
N ILE A 94 -15.12 3.82 -15.61
CA ILE A 94 -15.98 4.92 -16.11
C ILE A 94 -17.46 4.57 -15.91
N ARG A 95 -17.88 3.36 -16.27
CA ARG A 95 -19.27 2.92 -16.10
C ARG A 95 -19.68 2.89 -14.63
N PHE A 96 -18.80 2.39 -13.75
CA PHE A 96 -19.06 2.36 -12.32
C PHE A 96 -19.17 3.78 -11.74
N ASP A 97 -18.26 4.67 -12.08
CA ASP A 97 -18.25 6.07 -11.63
C ASP A 97 -19.54 6.79 -11.99
N GLN A 98 -20.01 6.65 -13.25
CA GLN A 98 -21.28 7.22 -13.70
C GLN A 98 -22.47 6.71 -12.88
N VAL A 99 -22.52 5.40 -12.64
CA VAL A 99 -23.60 4.78 -11.88
C VAL A 99 -23.58 5.26 -10.43
N ILE A 100 -22.42 5.19 -9.76
CA ILE A 100 -22.36 5.51 -8.32
C ILE A 100 -22.64 7.00 -8.05
N LYS A 101 -22.22 7.89 -8.94
CA LYS A 101 -22.53 9.32 -8.87
C LYS A 101 -24.03 9.59 -9.06
N SER A 102 -24.73 8.81 -9.88
CA SER A 102 -26.19 8.95 -10.07
C SER A 102 -26.98 8.62 -8.79
N PHE A 103 -26.42 7.86 -7.86
CA PHE A 103 -27.01 7.59 -6.54
C PHE A 103 -26.69 8.67 -5.49
N GLY A 104 -25.93 9.70 -5.87
CA GLY A 104 -25.56 10.80 -4.99
C GLY A 104 -24.27 10.58 -4.19
N PHE A 105 -23.39 9.68 -4.64
CA PHE A 105 -22.02 9.60 -4.13
C PHE A 105 -21.14 10.64 -4.82
N GLU A 106 -20.20 11.19 -4.06
CA GLU A 106 -19.15 12.10 -4.52
C GLU A 106 -17.82 11.36 -4.55
N GLN A 107 -17.11 11.45 -5.67
CA GLN A 107 -15.77 10.87 -5.83
C GLN A 107 -14.74 11.68 -5.04
N ASN A 108 -13.83 11.01 -4.36
CA ASN A 108 -12.67 11.65 -3.74
C ASN A 108 -11.68 12.09 -4.84
N LEU A 109 -11.22 13.35 -4.78
CA LEU A 109 -10.35 13.92 -5.81
C LEU A 109 -8.91 13.36 -5.75
N ASP A 110 -8.44 12.99 -4.53
CA ASP A 110 -7.10 12.47 -4.30
C ASP A 110 -7.02 10.94 -4.41
N GLU A 111 -8.19 10.25 -4.46
CA GLU A 111 -8.32 8.79 -4.56
C GLU A 111 -9.58 8.42 -5.36
N PRO A 112 -9.49 8.35 -6.69
CA PRO A 112 -10.67 8.20 -7.56
C PRO A 112 -11.49 6.91 -7.36
N CYS A 113 -10.95 5.90 -6.69
CA CYS A 113 -11.68 4.68 -6.37
C CYS A 113 -12.40 4.73 -5.02
N VAL A 114 -12.36 5.87 -4.34
CA VAL A 114 -13.06 6.12 -3.08
C VAL A 114 -14.17 7.14 -3.29
N TYR A 115 -15.35 6.78 -2.84
CA TYR A 115 -16.54 7.62 -2.93
C TYR A 115 -17.09 7.85 -1.52
N LYS A 116 -17.67 9.03 -1.31
CA LYS A 116 -18.36 9.40 -0.07
C LYS A 116 -19.79 9.82 -0.38
N ARG A 117 -20.68 9.58 0.54
CA ARG A 117 -22.00 10.18 0.60
C ARG A 117 -22.27 10.63 2.02
N HIS A 118 -22.55 11.90 2.18
CA HIS A 118 -22.87 12.51 3.46
C HIS A 118 -24.22 13.20 3.35
N GLN A 119 -25.17 12.78 4.18
CA GLN A 119 -26.50 13.38 4.24
C GLN A 119 -26.92 13.45 5.70
N ASP A 120 -27.03 14.66 6.22
CA ASP A 120 -27.31 14.93 7.64
C ASP A 120 -26.29 14.24 8.58
N LYS A 121 -26.74 13.23 9.32
CA LYS A 121 -25.91 12.42 10.22
C LYS A 121 -25.45 11.09 9.61
N VAL A 122 -25.88 10.79 8.39
CA VAL A 122 -25.55 9.56 7.68
C VAL A 122 -24.28 9.76 6.90
N VAL A 123 -23.28 8.91 7.19
CA VAL A 123 -21.98 8.90 6.51
C VAL A 123 -21.76 7.55 5.87
N MET A 124 -21.49 7.55 4.56
CA MET A 124 -21.21 6.37 3.77
C MET A 124 -19.93 6.56 2.97
N PHE A 125 -19.08 5.55 2.98
CA PHE A 125 -17.94 5.42 2.09
C PHE A 125 -18.11 4.18 1.23
N LEU A 126 -17.68 4.29 -0.01
CA LEU A 126 -17.60 3.17 -0.93
C LEU A 126 -16.21 3.15 -1.54
N VAL A 127 -15.58 1.98 -1.55
CA VAL A 127 -14.29 1.76 -2.19
C VAL A 127 -14.48 0.72 -3.28
N LEU A 128 -14.07 1.05 -4.50
CA LEU A 128 -14.00 0.12 -5.62
C LEU A 128 -12.58 -0.43 -5.75
N TYR A 129 -12.42 -1.74 -5.69
CA TYR A 129 -11.17 -2.41 -6.01
C TYR A 129 -11.40 -3.47 -7.09
N VAL A 130 -11.30 -3.07 -8.34
CA VAL A 130 -11.59 -3.86 -9.54
C VAL A 130 -13.05 -4.35 -9.56
N ASP A 131 -13.34 -5.50 -8.98
CA ASP A 131 -14.65 -6.15 -8.85
C ASP A 131 -15.16 -6.17 -7.39
N ASP A 132 -14.28 -6.03 -6.41
CA ASP A 132 -14.63 -5.92 -5.01
C ASP A 132 -15.11 -4.51 -4.64
N ILE A 133 -16.25 -4.43 -3.95
CA ILE A 133 -16.77 -3.19 -3.37
C ILE A 133 -16.79 -3.32 -1.85
N LEU A 134 -16.17 -2.36 -1.19
CA LEU A 134 -16.26 -2.17 0.25
C LEU A 134 -17.20 -1.02 0.56
N LEU A 135 -18.25 -1.31 1.32
CA LEU A 135 -19.23 -0.32 1.79
C LEU A 135 -19.06 -0.12 3.30
N ILE A 136 -18.78 1.11 3.72
CA ILE A 136 -18.53 1.47 5.11
C ILE A 136 -19.49 2.58 5.51
N GLY A 137 -20.18 2.46 6.65
CA GLY A 137 -21.10 3.51 7.06
C GLY A 137 -21.71 3.30 8.45
N ASN A 138 -22.46 4.30 8.90
CA ASN A 138 -23.07 4.34 10.24
C ASN A 138 -24.58 4.04 10.24
N ASP A 139 -25.20 3.79 9.07
CA ASP A 139 -26.63 3.51 8.98
C ASP A 139 -26.90 2.24 8.17
N VAL A 140 -27.31 1.18 8.86
CA VAL A 140 -27.60 -0.15 8.30
C VAL A 140 -28.74 -0.09 7.27
N GLY A 141 -29.75 0.74 7.48
CA GLY A 141 -30.89 0.86 6.58
C GLY A 141 -30.50 1.48 5.25
N VAL A 142 -29.70 2.56 5.29
CA VAL A 142 -29.17 3.20 4.09
C VAL A 142 -28.17 2.27 3.38
N MET A 143 -27.33 1.57 4.11
CA MET A 143 -26.41 0.56 3.54
C MET A 143 -27.16 -0.55 2.80
N SER A 144 -28.25 -1.06 3.40
CA SER A 144 -29.10 -2.07 2.77
C SER A 144 -29.75 -1.54 1.48
N SER A 145 -30.23 -0.29 1.47
CA SER A 145 -30.77 0.36 0.30
C SER A 145 -29.76 0.51 -0.84
N ILE A 146 -28.51 0.86 -0.49
CA ILE A 146 -27.40 0.96 -1.46
C ILE A 146 -27.10 -0.42 -2.06
N LYS A 147 -27.06 -1.49 -1.27
CA LYS A 147 -26.83 -2.86 -1.76
C LYS A 147 -27.91 -3.31 -2.74
N VAL A 148 -29.19 -3.08 -2.41
CA VAL A 148 -30.30 -3.40 -3.28
C VAL A 148 -30.21 -2.61 -4.59
N TRP A 149 -29.94 -1.32 -4.51
CA TRP A 149 -29.79 -0.48 -5.69
C TRP A 149 -28.60 -0.90 -6.56
N LEU A 150 -27.42 -1.14 -5.98
CA LEU A 150 -26.25 -1.67 -6.71
C LEU A 150 -26.57 -2.98 -7.43
N SER A 151 -27.29 -3.89 -6.77
CA SER A 151 -27.71 -5.19 -7.34
C SER A 151 -28.72 -5.02 -8.48
N SER A 152 -29.43 -3.89 -8.57
CA SER A 152 -30.28 -3.56 -9.71
C SER A 152 -29.49 -3.02 -10.91
N GLN A 153 -28.29 -2.51 -10.69
CA GLN A 153 -27.43 -1.93 -11.73
C GLN A 153 -26.45 -2.94 -12.33
N PHE A 154 -25.94 -3.85 -11.49
CA PHE A 154 -24.93 -4.85 -11.84
C PHE A 154 -25.32 -6.23 -11.29
N ASP A 155 -24.89 -7.30 -11.96
CA ASP A 155 -24.99 -8.65 -11.38
C ASP A 155 -23.94 -8.78 -10.28
N MET A 156 -24.41 -8.85 -9.03
CA MET A 156 -23.57 -8.79 -7.86
C MET A 156 -23.82 -9.92 -6.90
N LYS A 157 -22.80 -10.24 -6.12
CA LYS A 157 -22.88 -11.11 -4.96
C LYS A 157 -22.72 -10.28 -3.70
N ASP A 158 -23.72 -10.33 -2.82
CA ASP A 158 -23.61 -9.78 -1.47
C ASP A 158 -22.83 -10.76 -0.59
N LEU A 159 -21.70 -10.32 -0.04
CA LEU A 159 -20.84 -11.10 0.85
C LEU A 159 -21.10 -10.82 2.34
N GLY A 160 -22.03 -9.89 2.64
CA GLY A 160 -22.39 -9.53 4.01
C GLY A 160 -21.35 -8.67 4.70
N GLU A 161 -21.16 -8.88 6.01
CA GLU A 161 -20.10 -8.24 6.78
C GLU A 161 -18.72 -8.66 6.26
N ALA A 162 -17.83 -7.67 6.10
CA ALA A 162 -16.51 -7.91 5.53
C ALA A 162 -15.62 -8.68 6.51
N ASN A 163 -15.39 -9.95 6.23
CA ASN A 163 -14.45 -10.82 6.94
C ASN A 163 -13.07 -10.83 6.28
N PHE A 164 -13.02 -10.58 4.99
CA PHE A 164 -11.80 -10.52 4.19
C PHE A 164 -11.87 -9.37 3.21
N ILE A 165 -10.77 -8.64 3.06
CA ILE A 165 -10.59 -7.61 2.03
C ILE A 165 -9.27 -7.91 1.33
N LEU A 166 -9.30 -8.17 0.02
CA LEU A 166 -8.09 -8.45 -0.77
C LEU A 166 -7.21 -9.54 -0.14
N GLY A 167 -7.81 -10.61 0.38
CA GLY A 167 -7.09 -11.70 1.04
C GLY A 167 -6.55 -11.39 2.45
N ILE A 168 -6.83 -10.20 2.98
CA ILE A 168 -6.52 -9.80 4.35
C ILE A 168 -7.73 -10.09 5.23
N LYS A 169 -7.55 -10.88 6.29
CA LYS A 169 -8.62 -11.17 7.25
C LYS A 169 -8.85 -9.97 8.15
N LEU A 170 -10.11 -9.54 8.29
CA LEU A 170 -10.54 -8.56 9.27
C LEU A 170 -10.95 -9.28 10.56
N CYS A 171 -10.40 -8.81 11.67
CA CYS A 171 -10.76 -9.28 13.01
C CYS A 171 -11.27 -8.06 13.79
N ARG A 172 -12.53 -8.11 14.23
CA ARG A 172 -13.16 -6.95 14.88
C ARG A 172 -13.58 -7.29 16.30
N ASP A 173 -13.14 -6.47 17.25
CA ASP A 173 -13.62 -6.46 18.62
C ASP A 173 -14.32 -5.12 18.90
N ARG A 174 -15.65 -5.11 18.76
CA ARG A 174 -16.47 -3.92 18.96
C ARG A 174 -16.47 -3.46 20.42
N LYS A 175 -16.38 -4.41 21.37
CA LYS A 175 -16.37 -4.09 22.80
C LYS A 175 -15.15 -3.27 23.19
N ASN A 176 -13.99 -3.63 22.65
CA ASN A 176 -12.72 -2.93 22.89
C ASN A 176 -12.40 -1.92 21.78
N LYS A 177 -13.33 -1.69 20.86
CA LYS A 177 -13.20 -0.79 19.72
C LYS A 177 -11.90 -1.04 18.96
N MET A 178 -11.60 -2.29 18.63
CA MET A 178 -10.39 -2.70 17.91
C MET A 178 -10.75 -3.33 16.57
N LEU A 179 -9.91 -3.06 15.57
CA LEU A 179 -9.96 -3.71 14.29
C LEU A 179 -8.54 -4.16 13.91
N GLY A 180 -8.37 -5.47 13.72
CA GLY A 180 -7.11 -6.10 13.37
C GLY A 180 -7.11 -6.61 11.93
N LEU A 181 -5.99 -6.41 11.24
CA LEU A 181 -5.74 -6.92 9.88
C LEU A 181 -4.72 -8.05 9.94
N SER A 182 -5.12 -9.26 9.54
CA SER A 182 -4.29 -10.47 9.60
C SER A 182 -4.02 -11.04 8.22
N GLN A 183 -2.78 -11.46 8.00
CA GLN A 183 -2.36 -12.23 6.83
C GLN A 183 -1.87 -13.65 7.19
N ALA A 184 -2.26 -14.20 8.35
CA ALA A 184 -1.78 -15.51 8.79
C ALA A 184 -1.93 -16.60 7.73
N GLY A 185 -3.10 -16.72 7.11
CA GLY A 185 -3.35 -17.72 6.05
C GLY A 185 -2.54 -17.47 4.76
N TYR A 186 -2.24 -16.22 4.42
CA TYR A 186 -1.35 -15.90 3.31
C TYR A 186 0.10 -16.27 3.64
N ILE A 187 0.55 -15.94 4.84
CA ILE A 187 1.93 -16.26 5.31
C ILE A 187 2.12 -17.79 5.31
N ASP A 188 1.15 -18.58 5.77
CA ASP A 188 1.21 -20.04 5.72
C ASP A 188 1.44 -20.54 4.29
N LYS A 189 0.63 -20.09 3.32
CA LYS A 189 0.78 -20.44 1.89
C LYS A 189 2.16 -20.06 1.34
N VAL A 190 2.71 -18.91 1.74
CA VAL A 190 4.06 -18.48 1.34
C VAL A 190 5.12 -19.39 1.95
N LEU A 191 5.01 -19.73 3.23
CA LEU A 191 5.95 -20.63 3.91
C LEU A 191 5.93 -22.04 3.29
N GLU A 192 4.76 -22.58 2.97
CA GLU A 192 4.61 -23.86 2.27
C GLU A 192 5.24 -23.83 0.88
N ARG A 193 4.93 -22.81 0.09
CA ARG A 193 5.45 -22.61 -1.28
C ARG A 193 6.97 -22.63 -1.34
N PHE A 194 7.65 -22.08 -0.34
CA PHE A 194 9.11 -22.00 -0.27
C PHE A 194 9.72 -23.03 0.69
N SER A 195 8.95 -24.04 1.14
CA SER A 195 9.38 -25.13 2.02
C SER A 195 10.01 -24.62 3.34
N MET A 196 9.43 -23.56 3.91
CA MET A 196 9.93 -22.90 5.12
C MET A 196 9.06 -23.16 6.37
N GLN A 197 7.94 -23.88 6.25
CA GLN A 197 6.99 -24.15 7.34
C GLN A 197 7.60 -24.94 8.52
N ASN A 198 8.63 -25.75 8.26
CA ASN A 198 9.37 -26.51 9.29
C ASN A 198 10.72 -25.89 9.65
N SER A 199 10.99 -24.66 9.23
CA SER A 199 12.25 -23.99 9.50
C SER A 199 12.30 -23.47 10.94
N LYS A 200 13.53 -23.24 11.46
CA LYS A 200 13.70 -22.54 12.76
C LYS A 200 13.10 -21.13 12.66
N LYS A 201 12.34 -20.73 13.68
CA LYS A 201 11.76 -19.38 13.79
C LYS A 201 12.88 -18.35 13.93
N GLY A 202 12.80 -17.24 13.18
CA GLY A 202 13.74 -16.13 13.23
C GLY A 202 13.29 -15.02 14.18
N LEU A 203 14.21 -14.38 14.87
CA LEU A 203 13.89 -13.30 15.80
C LEU A 203 13.69 -11.95 15.10
N LEU A 204 14.48 -11.67 14.06
CA LEU A 204 14.48 -10.42 13.32
C LEU A 204 14.39 -10.70 11.81
N PRO A 205 13.78 -9.81 11.03
CA PRO A 205 13.67 -9.97 9.57
C PRO A 205 14.99 -9.71 8.84
N PHE A 206 15.90 -8.94 9.45
CA PHE A 206 17.21 -8.62 8.90
C PHE A 206 18.27 -8.69 10.01
N ARG A 207 19.45 -9.24 9.69
CA ARG A 207 20.56 -9.35 10.65
C ARG A 207 21.40 -8.09 10.65
N HIS A 208 21.68 -7.56 11.82
CA HIS A 208 22.67 -6.51 11.98
C HIS A 208 24.06 -6.99 11.55
N GLY A 209 24.83 -6.14 10.88
CA GLY A 209 26.21 -6.43 10.47
C GLY A 209 26.37 -7.39 9.29
N VAL A 210 25.29 -7.76 8.59
CA VAL A 210 25.34 -8.56 7.36
C VAL A 210 24.94 -7.70 6.16
N PRO A 211 25.87 -6.93 5.59
CA PRO A 211 25.57 -6.10 4.43
C PRO A 211 25.31 -6.95 3.20
N LEU A 212 24.40 -6.50 2.35
CA LEU A 212 24.18 -7.04 1.00
C LEU A 212 24.83 -6.11 -0.02
N SER A 213 25.43 -6.68 -1.07
CA SER A 213 26.05 -5.94 -2.17
C SER A 213 26.06 -6.75 -3.46
N ASP A 214 26.26 -6.06 -4.58
CA ASP A 214 26.43 -6.63 -5.90
C ASP A 214 27.63 -7.60 -5.98
N ASP A 215 28.66 -7.44 -5.15
CA ASP A 215 29.80 -8.35 -5.06
C ASP A 215 29.43 -9.78 -4.67
N GLN A 216 28.24 -9.98 -4.12
CA GLN A 216 27.69 -11.28 -3.70
C GLN A 216 26.90 -11.99 -4.79
N ARG A 217 26.92 -11.46 -6.03
CA ARG A 217 26.36 -12.12 -7.22
C ARG A 217 27.11 -13.43 -7.54
N PRO A 218 26.48 -14.36 -8.25
CA PRO A 218 27.16 -15.58 -8.69
C PRO A 218 28.40 -15.25 -9.53
N LYS A 219 29.55 -15.84 -9.17
CA LYS A 219 30.84 -15.62 -9.85
C LYS A 219 31.28 -16.81 -10.69
N THR A 220 30.78 -18.00 -10.37
CA THR A 220 31.09 -19.24 -11.10
C THR A 220 29.87 -19.76 -11.85
N GLN A 221 30.11 -20.55 -12.91
CA GLN A 221 29.01 -21.17 -13.67
C GLN A 221 28.14 -22.09 -12.81
N GLU A 222 28.75 -22.75 -11.81
CA GLU A 222 28.05 -23.62 -10.87
C GLU A 222 27.11 -22.81 -9.97
N GLU A 223 27.56 -21.67 -9.41
CA GLU A 223 26.72 -20.75 -8.66
C GLU A 223 25.55 -20.20 -9.50
N VAL A 224 25.82 -19.83 -10.75
CA VAL A 224 24.78 -19.36 -11.69
C VAL A 224 23.73 -20.46 -11.91
N ASN A 225 24.17 -21.70 -12.16
CA ASN A 225 23.25 -22.82 -12.38
C ASN A 225 22.42 -23.14 -11.14
N THR A 226 23.03 -23.08 -9.94
CA THR A 226 22.35 -23.26 -8.67
C THR A 226 21.31 -22.18 -8.44
N MET A 227 21.65 -20.91 -8.66
CA MET A 227 20.76 -19.78 -8.43
C MET A 227 19.62 -19.70 -9.45
N ARG A 228 19.77 -20.23 -10.66
CA ARG A 228 18.66 -20.35 -11.64
C ARG A 228 17.50 -21.21 -11.15
N GLN A 229 17.77 -22.18 -10.27
CA GLN A 229 16.73 -23.06 -9.70
C GLN A 229 16.03 -22.40 -8.50
N VAL A 230 16.58 -21.31 -7.96
CA VAL A 230 16.02 -20.60 -6.80
C VAL A 230 14.92 -19.64 -7.26
N PRO A 231 13.68 -19.76 -6.75
CA PRO A 231 12.57 -18.89 -7.13
C PRO A 231 12.66 -17.52 -6.44
N TYR A 232 13.79 -16.81 -6.59
CA TYR A 232 14.12 -15.58 -5.87
C TYR A 232 13.09 -14.48 -6.09
N ALA A 233 12.82 -14.12 -7.36
CA ALA A 233 11.88 -13.06 -7.70
C ALA A 233 10.47 -13.36 -7.20
N SER A 234 10.04 -14.65 -7.27
CA SER A 234 8.75 -15.09 -6.76
C SER A 234 8.65 -14.97 -5.23
N ALA A 235 9.73 -15.29 -4.52
CA ALA A 235 9.77 -15.13 -3.06
C ALA A 235 9.73 -13.65 -2.64
N VAL A 236 10.54 -12.80 -3.29
CA VAL A 236 10.53 -11.36 -3.04
C VAL A 236 9.15 -10.76 -3.36
N GLY A 237 8.52 -11.13 -4.48
CA GLY A 237 7.17 -10.68 -4.82
C GLY A 237 6.12 -11.08 -3.76
N SER A 238 6.21 -12.31 -3.23
CA SER A 238 5.33 -12.75 -2.13
C SER A 238 5.56 -11.95 -0.84
N LEU A 239 6.82 -11.66 -0.51
CA LEU A 239 7.17 -10.82 0.64
C LEU A 239 6.73 -9.36 0.45
N MET A 240 6.82 -8.82 -0.77
CA MET A 240 6.32 -7.47 -1.10
C MET A 240 4.83 -7.35 -0.83
N TYR A 241 4.03 -8.34 -1.22
CA TYR A 241 2.59 -8.32 -0.93
C TYR A 241 2.32 -8.34 0.58
N ALA A 242 2.98 -9.20 1.35
CA ALA A 242 2.84 -9.19 2.82
C ALA A 242 3.23 -7.84 3.41
N MET A 243 4.36 -7.28 2.98
CA MET A 243 4.87 -5.97 3.38
C MET A 243 3.87 -4.84 3.12
N LEU A 244 3.29 -4.79 1.93
CA LEU A 244 2.40 -3.71 1.51
C LEU A 244 1.03 -3.77 2.20
N CYS A 245 0.56 -4.96 2.57
CA CYS A 245 -0.76 -5.14 3.15
C CYS A 245 -0.81 -4.83 4.65
N THR A 246 -0.05 -5.57 5.47
CA THR A 246 -0.18 -5.51 6.94
C THR A 246 1.13 -5.60 7.70
N ARG A 247 2.28 -5.75 7.01
CA ARG A 247 3.56 -6.04 7.64
C ARG A 247 4.61 -4.93 7.36
N PRO A 248 4.42 -3.73 7.98
CA PRO A 248 5.41 -2.65 7.89
C PRO A 248 6.80 -3.06 8.40
N ASP A 249 6.86 -3.95 9.34
CA ASP A 249 8.04 -4.47 10.03
C ASP A 249 9.05 -5.16 9.11
N ILE A 250 8.62 -5.72 7.98
CA ILE A 250 9.57 -6.31 7.01
C ILE A 250 9.94 -5.35 5.88
N CYS A 251 9.48 -4.09 5.89
CA CYS A 251 9.63 -3.16 4.78
C CYS A 251 11.09 -2.90 4.40
N TYR A 252 11.95 -2.59 5.36
CA TYR A 252 13.38 -2.42 5.12
C TYR A 252 14.03 -3.68 4.54
N SER A 253 13.76 -4.83 5.15
CA SER A 253 14.36 -6.11 4.75
C SER A 253 13.99 -6.51 3.34
N VAL A 254 12.70 -6.36 2.98
CA VAL A 254 12.21 -6.64 1.62
C VAL A 254 12.78 -5.63 0.63
N GLY A 255 12.84 -4.35 1.00
CA GLY A 255 13.49 -3.31 0.20
C GLY A 255 14.95 -3.64 -0.11
N MET A 256 15.71 -4.15 0.87
CA MET A 256 17.10 -4.56 0.69
C MET A 256 17.24 -5.74 -0.27
N VAL A 257 16.50 -6.84 -0.08
CA VAL A 257 16.62 -8.02 -0.95
C VAL A 257 16.05 -7.76 -2.37
N SER A 258 15.12 -6.84 -2.53
CA SER A 258 14.54 -6.50 -3.82
C SER A 258 15.53 -5.85 -4.80
N ARG A 259 16.60 -5.24 -4.29
CA ARG A 259 17.65 -4.58 -5.10
C ARG A 259 18.41 -5.58 -6.00
N TYR A 260 18.43 -6.85 -5.63
CA TYR A 260 19.24 -7.89 -6.28
C TYR A 260 18.42 -8.88 -7.13
N GLN A 261 17.16 -8.56 -7.48
CA GLN A 261 16.27 -9.48 -8.22
C GLN A 261 16.79 -9.86 -9.62
N SER A 262 17.54 -8.97 -10.26
CA SER A 262 18.07 -9.22 -11.61
C SER A 262 19.16 -10.29 -11.66
N ASN A 263 19.99 -10.39 -10.61
CA ASN A 263 21.08 -11.36 -10.51
C ASN A 263 21.39 -11.70 -9.04
N PRO A 264 20.52 -12.45 -8.34
CA PRO A 264 20.71 -12.76 -6.92
C PRO A 264 21.79 -13.81 -6.70
N GLY A 265 22.59 -13.65 -5.64
CA GLY A 265 23.55 -14.66 -5.21
C GLY A 265 23.07 -15.44 -3.97
N PRO A 266 23.84 -16.46 -3.52
CA PRO A 266 23.48 -17.31 -2.37
C PRO A 266 23.25 -16.54 -1.08
N LYS A 267 24.00 -15.47 -0.82
CA LYS A 267 23.82 -14.62 0.37
C LYS A 267 22.52 -13.82 0.31
N HIS A 268 22.13 -13.34 -0.88
CA HIS A 268 20.84 -12.67 -1.09
C HIS A 268 19.69 -13.63 -0.80
N TRP A 269 19.77 -14.88 -1.27
CA TRP A 269 18.76 -15.91 -0.95
C TRP A 269 18.72 -16.25 0.54
N GLN A 270 19.86 -16.26 1.21
CA GLN A 270 19.90 -16.45 2.66
C GLN A 270 19.17 -15.31 3.40
N ALA A 271 19.30 -14.08 2.95
CA ALA A 271 18.58 -12.94 3.52
C ALA A 271 17.06 -13.08 3.32
N VAL A 272 16.58 -13.51 2.14
CA VAL A 272 15.17 -13.83 1.90
C VAL A 272 14.67 -14.91 2.87
N LYS A 273 15.45 -15.99 3.07
CA LYS A 273 15.10 -17.03 4.04
C LYS A 273 15.03 -16.52 5.48
N HIS A 274 15.81 -15.50 5.86
CA HIS A 274 15.69 -14.88 7.18
C HIS A 274 14.36 -14.14 7.36
N ILE A 275 13.89 -13.44 6.34
CA ILE A 275 12.58 -12.79 6.37
C ILE A 275 11.46 -13.83 6.52
N LEU A 276 11.52 -14.93 5.77
CA LEU A 276 10.54 -16.03 5.88
C LEU A 276 10.54 -16.67 7.27
N LYS A 277 11.72 -16.89 7.89
CA LYS A 277 11.83 -17.39 9.27
C LYS A 277 11.26 -16.44 10.31
N TYR A 278 11.41 -15.14 10.10
CA TYR A 278 10.81 -14.11 10.94
C TYR A 278 9.27 -14.11 10.79
N LEU A 279 8.77 -14.17 9.56
CA LEU A 279 7.33 -14.30 9.30
C LEU A 279 6.72 -15.56 9.91
N TRP A 280 7.47 -16.68 9.91
CA TRP A 280 7.07 -17.91 10.60
C TRP A 280 6.88 -17.69 12.10
N ARG A 281 7.77 -16.96 12.77
CA ARG A 281 7.63 -16.62 14.19
C ARG A 281 6.44 -15.69 14.46
N THR A 282 6.21 -14.75 13.57
CA THR A 282 5.26 -13.65 13.74
C THR A 282 4.02 -13.79 12.87
N ARG A 283 3.68 -15.03 12.45
CA ARG A 283 2.57 -15.28 11.52
C ARG A 283 1.21 -14.80 12.05
N ASP A 284 1.02 -14.89 13.36
CA ASP A 284 -0.22 -14.52 14.05
C ASP A 284 -0.25 -13.03 14.46
N TYR A 285 0.76 -12.25 14.10
CA TYR A 285 0.75 -10.81 14.33
C TYR A 285 -0.24 -10.13 13.38
N MET A 286 -0.95 -9.15 13.92
CA MET A 286 -1.94 -8.34 13.20
C MET A 286 -1.53 -6.88 13.24
N LEU A 287 -1.91 -6.13 12.20
CA LEU A 287 -1.90 -4.68 12.21
C LEU A 287 -3.23 -4.20 12.83
N ILE A 288 -3.16 -3.49 13.95
CA ILE A 288 -4.32 -3.17 14.79
C ILE A 288 -4.55 -1.68 14.84
N TYR A 289 -5.80 -1.29 14.65
CA TYR A 289 -6.33 0.04 14.90
C TYR A 289 -7.15 0.04 16.18
N ARG A 290 -6.88 1.02 17.05
CA ARG A 290 -7.60 1.27 18.31
C ARG A 290 -8.19 2.67 18.30
N CYS A 291 -9.26 2.85 19.04
CA CYS A 291 -10.02 4.09 18.97
C CYS A 291 -9.59 5.08 20.04
N GLU A 292 -8.34 5.51 20.05
CA GLU A 292 -7.91 6.55 21.00
C GLU A 292 -8.11 7.94 20.39
N ASP A 293 -7.65 8.15 19.15
CA ASP A 293 -7.87 9.37 18.38
C ASP A 293 -7.76 9.15 16.88
N LEU A 294 -8.18 10.13 16.08
CA LEU A 294 -7.98 10.15 14.61
C LEU A 294 -7.00 11.26 14.22
N ILE A 295 -5.92 11.42 14.97
CA ILE A 295 -4.87 12.37 14.66
C ILE A 295 -3.76 11.63 13.92
N PRO A 296 -3.49 11.95 12.63
CA PRO A 296 -2.39 11.35 11.90
C PRO A 296 -1.06 11.90 12.40
N ILE A 297 -0.13 11.01 12.69
CA ILE A 297 1.23 11.33 13.11
C ILE A 297 2.22 10.68 12.14
N GLY A 298 3.17 11.47 11.63
CA GLY A 298 4.23 11.00 10.75
C GLY A 298 5.57 10.88 11.47
N TYR A 299 6.38 9.92 11.05
CA TYR A 299 7.76 9.73 11.49
C TYR A 299 8.66 9.60 10.26
N THR A 300 9.83 10.22 10.31
CA THR A 300 10.84 10.16 9.25
C THR A 300 12.21 9.89 9.80
N ASP A 301 12.96 9.05 9.10
CA ASP A 301 14.37 8.77 9.36
C ASP A 301 15.13 8.54 8.06
N SER A 302 16.46 8.58 8.13
CA SER A 302 17.36 8.14 7.08
C SER A 302 18.64 7.60 7.68
N ASP A 303 19.17 6.53 7.11
CA ASP A 303 20.56 6.16 7.31
C ASP A 303 21.50 7.14 6.56
N PHE A 304 22.80 6.97 6.74
CA PHE A 304 23.79 7.74 5.99
C PHE A 304 24.68 6.80 5.19
N GLN A 305 24.48 6.82 3.85
CA GLN A 305 25.33 6.13 2.87
C GLN A 305 25.52 4.62 3.12
N SER A 306 24.50 3.93 3.65
CA SER A 306 24.62 2.50 4.00
C SER A 306 24.61 1.57 2.77
N ASP A 307 24.17 2.04 1.62
CA ASP A 307 24.20 1.29 0.36
C ASP A 307 25.64 1.13 -0.13
N LEU A 308 26.17 -0.09 -0.09
CA LEU A 308 27.55 -0.35 -0.43
C LEU A 308 27.88 -0.15 -1.91
N ASP A 309 26.88 -0.39 -2.78
CA ASP A 309 27.07 -0.37 -4.23
C ASP A 309 27.11 1.07 -4.79
N PHE A 310 26.31 1.96 -4.23
CA PHE A 310 26.14 3.34 -4.76
C PHE A 310 26.36 4.44 -3.74
N ARG A 311 26.67 4.12 -2.48
CA ARG A 311 26.84 5.08 -1.38
C ARG A 311 25.62 5.99 -1.17
N LYS A 312 24.43 5.46 -1.44
CA LYS A 312 23.18 6.18 -1.23
C LYS A 312 22.59 5.87 0.13
N SER A 313 21.86 6.81 0.68
CA SER A 313 21.10 6.66 1.91
C SER A 313 19.75 5.98 1.66
N THR A 314 19.17 5.36 2.67
CA THR A 314 17.81 4.82 2.66
C THR A 314 16.91 5.71 3.52
N SER A 315 15.87 6.29 2.93
CA SER A 315 14.82 7.02 3.64
C SER A 315 13.76 6.06 4.15
N GLY A 316 13.34 6.25 5.39
CA GLY A 316 12.25 5.52 6.04
C GLY A 316 11.17 6.46 6.53
N CYS A 317 9.91 6.04 6.41
CA CYS A 317 8.80 6.75 7.02
C CYS A 317 7.66 5.81 7.41
N VAL A 318 6.86 6.29 8.37
CA VAL A 318 5.59 5.69 8.73
C VAL A 318 4.63 6.77 9.21
N PHE A 319 3.35 6.65 8.83
CA PHE A 319 2.25 7.41 9.42
C PHE A 319 1.35 6.47 10.19
N THR A 320 0.92 6.92 11.35
CA THR A 320 -0.03 6.22 12.22
C THR A 320 -1.34 6.99 12.30
N LEU A 321 -2.45 6.26 12.47
CA LEU A 321 -3.80 6.78 12.73
C LEU A 321 -4.53 5.75 13.58
N GLY A 322 -5.19 6.20 14.65
CA GLY A 322 -5.89 5.27 15.55
C GLY A 322 -4.98 4.20 16.17
N GLY A 323 -3.73 4.56 16.50
CA GLY A 323 -2.73 3.66 17.12
C GLY A 323 -2.12 2.59 16.22
N GLY A 324 -2.39 2.61 14.89
CA GLY A 324 -1.82 1.68 13.93
C GLY A 324 -1.22 2.36 12.69
N ALA A 325 -0.25 1.72 12.05
CA ALA A 325 0.37 2.22 10.82
C ALA A 325 -0.62 2.19 9.64
N ILE A 326 -0.78 3.33 8.95
CA ILE A 326 -1.66 3.45 7.78
C ILE A 326 -0.89 3.52 6.46
N THR A 327 0.30 4.13 6.46
CA THR A 327 1.22 4.17 5.32
C THR A 327 2.65 4.12 5.80
N TRP A 328 3.53 3.48 5.03
CA TRP A 328 4.96 3.32 5.35
C TRP A 328 5.79 3.13 4.08
N ARG A 329 7.06 3.44 4.19
CA ARG A 329 7.99 3.31 3.08
C ARG A 329 9.44 3.13 3.57
N SER A 330 10.22 2.34 2.83
CA SER A 330 11.67 2.23 2.94
C SER A 330 12.25 2.27 1.54
N VAL A 331 12.98 3.35 1.19
CA VAL A 331 13.40 3.62 -0.19
C VAL A 331 14.81 4.17 -0.23
N LYS A 332 15.64 3.65 -1.15
CA LYS A 332 16.93 4.21 -1.47
C LYS A 332 16.78 5.61 -2.08
N GLN A 333 17.47 6.62 -1.54
CA GLN A 333 17.43 7.98 -2.05
C GLN A 333 17.94 8.06 -3.50
N SER A 334 17.40 8.97 -4.28
CA SER A 334 17.83 9.22 -5.66
C SER A 334 19.21 9.91 -5.75
N CYS A 335 19.51 10.78 -4.78
CA CYS A 335 20.77 11.53 -4.68
C CYS A 335 21.74 10.92 -3.66
N ILE A 336 23.00 11.30 -3.79
CA ILE A 336 24.03 11.12 -2.75
C ILE A 336 24.07 12.41 -1.94
N VAL A 337 24.22 12.29 -0.64
CA VAL A 337 24.26 13.39 0.32
C VAL A 337 25.56 13.37 1.11
N ASP A 338 26.03 14.53 1.55
CA ASP A 338 27.35 14.67 2.19
C ASP A 338 27.30 14.62 3.74
N SER A 339 26.11 14.56 4.31
CA SER A 339 25.95 14.49 5.77
C SER A 339 24.67 13.76 6.20
N THR A 340 24.69 13.24 7.44
CA THR A 340 23.50 12.67 8.10
C THR A 340 22.34 13.67 8.19
N MET A 341 22.64 14.94 8.37
CA MET A 341 21.64 15.99 8.43
C MET A 341 20.92 16.15 7.08
N GLU A 342 21.68 16.15 5.97
CA GLU A 342 21.11 16.24 4.62
C GLU A 342 20.30 14.99 4.26
N ALA A 343 20.79 13.79 4.61
CA ALA A 343 20.04 12.55 4.40
C ALA A 343 18.65 12.59 5.07
N LYS A 344 18.60 13.04 6.32
CA LYS A 344 17.34 13.16 7.08
C LYS A 344 16.47 14.30 6.59
N TYR A 345 17.06 15.39 6.12
CA TYR A 345 16.32 16.48 5.48
C TYR A 345 15.64 16.02 4.18
N VAL A 346 16.36 15.30 3.32
CA VAL A 346 15.82 14.71 2.08
C VAL A 346 14.65 13.79 2.41
N ALA A 347 14.82 12.90 3.41
CA ALA A 347 13.76 12.03 3.87
C ALA A 347 12.52 12.81 4.34
N ALA A 348 12.72 13.84 5.17
CA ALA A 348 11.63 14.70 5.66
C ALA A 348 10.86 15.40 4.52
N CYS A 349 11.57 15.83 3.46
CA CYS A 349 10.95 16.44 2.29
C CYS A 349 10.03 15.48 1.53
N GLU A 350 10.47 14.24 1.32
CA GLU A 350 9.65 13.20 0.68
C GLU A 350 8.40 12.88 1.50
N VAL A 351 8.56 12.78 2.81
CA VAL A 351 7.48 12.43 3.75
C VAL A 351 6.48 13.58 3.91
N ALA A 352 6.94 14.84 3.84
CA ALA A 352 6.05 15.99 3.87
C ALA A 352 5.04 16.02 2.71
N LYS A 353 5.42 15.53 1.52
CA LYS A 353 4.49 15.38 0.38
C LYS A 353 3.38 14.38 0.69
N GLU A 354 3.74 13.25 1.30
CA GLU A 354 2.76 12.23 1.74
C GLU A 354 1.82 12.78 2.82
N ALA A 355 2.35 13.59 3.75
CA ALA A 355 1.53 14.25 4.77
C ALA A 355 0.50 15.21 4.15
N VAL A 356 0.87 15.98 3.13
CA VAL A 356 -0.07 16.87 2.41
C VAL A 356 -1.18 16.06 1.73
N TRP A 357 -0.82 14.94 1.06
CA TRP A 357 -1.81 14.06 0.48
C TRP A 357 -2.77 13.51 1.56
N LEU A 358 -2.22 13.02 2.67
CA LEU A 358 -3.00 12.47 3.78
C LEU A 358 -3.96 13.52 4.38
N LYS A 359 -3.48 14.76 4.57
CA LYS A 359 -4.30 15.87 5.06
C LYS A 359 -5.47 16.15 4.12
N LYS A 360 -5.22 16.27 2.81
CA LYS A 360 -6.26 16.48 1.80
C LYS A 360 -7.27 15.34 1.78
N PHE A 361 -6.76 14.09 1.75
CA PHE A 361 -7.61 12.90 1.72
C PHE A 361 -8.56 12.84 2.92
N LEU A 362 -8.05 13.08 4.14
CA LEU A 362 -8.87 13.11 5.35
C LEU A 362 -9.84 14.31 5.40
N SER A 363 -9.40 15.49 4.96
CA SER A 363 -10.24 16.69 4.91
C SER A 363 -11.42 16.52 3.95
N ASN A 364 -11.21 15.84 2.83
CA ASN A 364 -12.27 15.57 1.85
C ASN A 364 -13.44 14.76 2.42
N PHE A 365 -13.23 14.00 3.50
CA PHE A 365 -14.32 13.25 4.13
C PHE A 365 -15.23 14.13 5.02
N GLY A 366 -14.70 15.25 5.55
CA GLY A 366 -15.46 16.15 6.42
C GLY A 366 -15.81 15.58 7.80
N ILE A 367 -15.29 14.41 8.16
CA ILE A 367 -15.55 13.70 9.44
C ILE A 367 -14.38 13.76 10.40
N VAL A 368 -13.16 13.97 9.90
CA VAL A 368 -11.96 14.14 10.71
C VAL A 368 -11.61 15.62 10.74
N ARG A 369 -11.63 16.24 11.92
CA ARG A 369 -11.34 17.67 12.09
C ARG A 369 -9.85 17.97 11.97
N ILE A 370 -9.29 17.80 10.79
CA ILE A 370 -7.85 17.97 10.51
C ILE A 370 -7.54 19.25 9.72
N GLU A 371 -8.54 19.94 9.18
CA GLU A 371 -8.35 21.06 8.26
C GLU A 371 -7.49 22.18 8.84
N GLN A 372 -7.68 22.51 10.11
CA GLN A 372 -6.99 23.59 10.80
C GLN A 372 -5.75 23.14 11.59
N VAL A 373 -5.46 21.84 11.63
CA VAL A 373 -4.35 21.28 12.42
C VAL A 373 -3.26 20.76 11.46
N PRO A 374 -2.00 21.23 11.61
CA PRO A 374 -0.90 20.66 10.83
C PRO A 374 -0.63 19.22 11.23
N ILE A 375 -0.29 18.37 10.27
CA ILE A 375 0.20 17.02 10.57
C ILE A 375 1.58 17.12 11.21
N THR A 376 1.76 16.53 12.38
CA THR A 376 3.07 16.47 13.04
C THR A 376 3.93 15.41 12.36
N LEU A 377 5.11 15.82 11.91
CA LEU A 377 6.14 14.95 11.35
C LEU A 377 7.35 14.92 12.30
N PHE A 378 7.59 13.81 12.95
CA PHE A 378 8.72 13.63 13.85
C PHE A 378 10.01 13.27 13.11
N CYS A 379 11.10 13.95 13.46
CA CYS A 379 12.45 13.70 12.98
C CYS A 379 13.43 13.75 14.15
N ASP A 380 14.38 12.83 14.21
CA ASP A 380 15.35 12.73 15.31
C ASP A 380 16.61 13.58 15.10
N ASN A 381 16.70 14.39 14.05
CA ASN A 381 17.84 15.26 13.74
C ASN A 381 17.50 16.73 13.90
N SER A 382 18.10 17.40 14.89
CA SER A 382 17.87 18.82 15.17
C SER A 382 18.28 19.73 14.01
N GLY A 383 19.33 19.39 13.26
CA GLY A 383 19.78 20.15 12.09
C GLY A 383 18.78 20.08 10.95
N ALA A 384 18.24 18.88 10.66
CA ALA A 384 17.19 18.69 9.64
C ALA A 384 15.89 19.42 10.03
N VAL A 385 15.49 19.38 11.31
CA VAL A 385 14.33 20.12 11.84
C VAL A 385 14.53 21.62 11.70
N ALA A 386 15.71 22.16 12.07
CA ALA A 386 16.02 23.57 11.94
C ALA A 386 16.02 24.01 10.47
N GLN A 387 16.64 23.23 9.58
CA GLN A 387 16.71 23.53 8.15
C GLN A 387 15.32 23.51 7.48
N SER A 388 14.41 22.69 7.93
CA SER A 388 13.04 22.64 7.40
C SER A 388 12.26 23.94 7.71
N LYS A 389 12.61 24.63 8.80
CA LYS A 389 11.94 25.86 9.28
C LYS A 389 12.60 27.16 8.79
N ASP A 390 13.90 27.13 8.41
CA ASP A 390 14.65 28.35 8.07
C ASP A 390 14.60 28.67 6.57
N PRO A 391 14.00 29.79 6.15
CA PRO A 391 13.93 30.18 4.75
C PRO A 391 15.27 30.70 4.18
N ARG A 392 16.28 31.01 5.00
CA ARG A 392 17.49 31.78 4.60
C ARG A 392 18.75 30.94 4.36
N ASN A 393 18.78 29.66 4.67
CA ASN A 393 20.03 28.89 4.70
C ASN A 393 20.29 28.13 3.39
N HIS A 394 20.36 28.85 2.25
CA HIS A 394 20.75 28.29 0.94
C HIS A 394 22.23 27.87 0.84
N LYS A 395 23.10 28.35 1.76
CA LYS A 395 24.56 28.18 1.63
C LYS A 395 25.07 26.78 2.05
N LYS A 396 24.32 26.04 2.87
CA LYS A 396 24.73 24.71 3.40
C LYS A 396 24.19 23.49 2.61
N GLY A 397 23.33 23.71 1.65
CA GLY A 397 22.73 22.64 0.83
C GLY A 397 23.03 22.79 -0.65
N LYS A 398 24.28 23.05 -1.03
CA LYS A 398 24.69 23.28 -2.43
C LYS A 398 24.37 22.11 -3.38
N TYR A 399 24.19 20.92 -2.86
CA TYR A 399 23.96 19.68 -3.63
C TYR A 399 22.55 19.12 -3.50
N ILE A 400 21.69 19.74 -2.65
CA ILE A 400 20.30 19.33 -2.52
C ILE A 400 19.50 19.93 -3.69
N GLU A 401 18.92 19.08 -4.52
CA GLU A 401 18.07 19.49 -5.63
C GLU A 401 16.93 20.42 -5.17
N ARG A 402 16.56 21.36 -6.02
CA ARG A 402 15.49 22.34 -5.77
C ARG A 402 14.16 21.70 -5.32
N ASN A 403 13.92 20.47 -5.73
CA ASN A 403 12.74 19.70 -5.37
C ASN A 403 12.61 19.42 -3.85
N TYR A 404 13.71 19.46 -3.10
CA TYR A 404 13.69 19.22 -1.66
C TYR A 404 13.42 20.48 -0.82
N HIS A 405 13.31 21.65 -1.44
CA HIS A 405 12.92 22.88 -0.72
C HIS A 405 11.41 23.02 -0.54
N ILE A 406 10.62 22.17 -1.18
CA ILE A 406 9.14 22.17 -1.08
C ILE A 406 8.61 22.01 0.36
N ILE A 407 9.39 21.38 1.25
CA ILE A 407 8.97 21.20 2.66
C ILE A 407 8.76 22.55 3.36
N ARG A 408 9.54 23.58 3.01
CA ARG A 408 9.41 24.93 3.60
C ARG A 408 8.09 25.58 3.20
N ASP A 409 7.69 25.41 1.96
CA ASP A 409 6.42 25.92 1.45
C ASP A 409 5.25 25.19 2.12
N ILE A 410 5.38 23.88 2.33
CA ILE A 410 4.39 23.04 3.03
C ILE A 410 4.22 23.49 4.49
N ILE A 411 5.33 23.75 5.19
CA ILE A 411 5.34 24.27 6.57
C ILE A 411 4.76 25.68 6.64
N ALA A 412 5.14 26.56 5.69
CA ALA A 412 4.63 27.93 5.65
C ALA A 412 3.12 28.00 5.42
N ARG A 413 2.54 27.03 4.68
CA ARG A 413 1.09 26.91 4.53
C ARG A 413 0.36 26.33 5.75
N GLY A 414 1.09 25.83 6.74
CA GLY A 414 0.49 25.18 7.90
C GLY A 414 -0.04 23.77 7.65
N ASP A 415 0.43 23.10 6.61
CA ASP A 415 0.02 21.72 6.33
C ASP A 415 0.74 20.72 7.23
N VAL A 416 2.00 20.98 7.55
CA VAL A 416 2.89 20.11 8.33
C VAL A 416 3.66 20.92 9.34
N VAL A 417 3.91 20.34 10.51
CA VAL A 417 4.88 20.81 11.48
C VAL A 417 5.97 19.77 11.68
N VAL A 418 7.24 20.12 11.52
CA VAL A 418 8.35 19.20 11.82
C VAL A 418 8.79 19.39 13.26
N ALA A 419 8.74 18.32 14.04
CA ALA A 419 9.06 18.29 15.46
C ALA A 419 10.24 17.34 15.73
N LYS A 420 11.04 17.69 16.76
CA LYS A 420 12.12 16.83 17.22
C LYS A 420 11.58 15.69 18.06
N ILE A 421 12.10 14.48 17.84
CA ILE A 421 11.89 13.32 18.68
C ILE A 421 13.22 12.68 19.08
N GLU A 422 13.26 11.96 20.17
CA GLU A 422 14.41 11.11 20.54
C GLU A 422 14.49 9.91 19.58
N SER A 423 15.71 9.53 19.19
CA SER A 423 15.92 8.41 18.24
C SER A 423 15.29 7.11 18.72
N ALA A 424 15.33 6.84 20.04
CA ALA A 424 14.72 5.64 20.62
C ALA A 424 13.19 5.55 20.41
N ASN A 425 12.52 6.69 20.21
CA ASN A 425 11.08 6.82 20.03
C ASN A 425 10.68 7.05 18.56
N ASN A 426 11.65 7.11 17.64
CA ASN A 426 11.37 7.35 16.22
C ASN A 426 10.91 6.08 15.52
N LEU A 427 9.61 5.94 15.29
CA LEU A 427 9.02 4.76 14.64
C LEU A 427 9.51 4.55 13.20
N ALA A 428 10.23 5.50 12.60
CA ALA A 428 10.82 5.35 11.27
C ALA A 428 12.16 4.60 11.27
N ASP A 429 12.81 4.39 12.40
CA ASP A 429 14.09 3.68 12.53
C ASP A 429 14.10 2.28 11.88
N PRO A 430 13.07 1.41 12.08
CA PRO A 430 13.04 0.07 11.47
C PRO A 430 13.01 0.07 9.94
N PHE A 431 12.72 1.22 9.32
CA PHE A 431 12.65 1.37 7.86
C PHE A 431 13.96 1.79 7.23
N THR A 432 14.98 2.11 8.03
CA THR A 432 16.28 2.61 7.55
C THR A 432 17.45 1.71 7.89
N LYS A 433 17.34 0.92 8.95
CA LYS A 433 18.44 0.09 9.48
C LYS A 433 17.97 -1.16 10.21
N ALA A 434 18.87 -2.14 10.36
CA ALA A 434 18.66 -3.28 11.25
C ALA A 434 18.82 -2.83 12.71
N LEU A 435 17.89 -3.22 13.57
CA LEU A 435 17.86 -2.86 14.98
C LEU A 435 18.06 -4.07 15.90
N PRO A 436 18.54 -3.86 17.15
CA PRO A 436 18.49 -4.89 18.19
C PRO A 436 17.04 -5.33 18.44
N GLN A 437 16.85 -6.61 18.80
CA GLN A 437 15.52 -7.22 18.94
C GLN A 437 14.58 -6.41 19.85
N ARG A 438 15.02 -6.04 21.04
CA ARG A 438 14.18 -5.30 22.00
C ARG A 438 13.68 -3.96 21.45
N THR A 439 14.57 -3.21 20.81
CA THR A 439 14.22 -1.91 20.18
C THR A 439 13.26 -2.13 19.01
N PHE A 440 13.54 -3.13 18.18
CA PHE A 440 12.68 -3.47 17.05
C PHE A 440 11.26 -3.85 17.50
N GLU A 441 11.12 -4.71 18.52
CA GLU A 441 9.84 -5.13 19.06
C GLU A 441 9.06 -3.96 19.68
N SER A 442 9.73 -3.02 20.36
CA SER A 442 9.09 -1.79 20.86
C SER A 442 8.52 -0.92 19.72
N HIS A 443 9.24 -0.78 18.60
CA HIS A 443 8.72 -0.05 17.44
C HIS A 443 7.54 -0.77 16.79
N LEU A 444 7.50 -2.12 16.76
CA LEU A 444 6.34 -2.85 16.28
C LEU A 444 5.08 -2.50 17.06
N GLU A 445 5.19 -2.46 18.39
CA GLU A 445 4.06 -2.08 19.25
C GLU A 445 3.57 -0.66 18.94
N GLY A 446 4.48 0.29 18.75
CA GLY A 446 4.17 1.66 18.36
C GLY A 446 3.51 1.78 16.98
N MET A 447 3.79 0.84 16.07
CA MET A 447 3.15 0.75 14.75
C MET A 447 1.82 -0.02 14.76
N GLY A 448 1.40 -0.55 15.91
CA GLY A 448 0.19 -1.37 16.02
C GLY A 448 0.35 -2.81 15.53
N VAL A 449 1.57 -3.30 15.32
CA VAL A 449 1.84 -4.69 14.89
C VAL A 449 2.06 -5.56 16.11
N ARG A 450 1.09 -6.40 16.46
CA ARG A 450 1.05 -7.15 17.73
C ARG A 450 0.48 -8.55 17.58
N LEU A 451 0.86 -9.41 18.50
CA LEU A 451 0.15 -10.65 18.75
C LEU A 451 -1.11 -10.34 19.58
N VAL A 452 -2.26 -10.80 19.13
CA VAL A 452 -3.50 -10.74 19.91
C VAL A 452 -3.80 -12.13 20.43
N HIS A 453 -3.71 -12.31 21.75
CA HIS A 453 -4.11 -13.57 22.38
C HIS A 453 -5.65 -13.71 22.29
N ASN A 454 -6.11 -14.73 21.60
CA ASN A 454 -7.45 -15.38 21.54
C ASN A 454 -8.69 -14.64 22.11
N SER A 455 -8.84 -13.35 21.93
CA SER A 455 -10.03 -12.60 22.34
C SER A 455 -10.66 -11.80 21.18
N LEU A 456 -10.30 -12.09 19.93
CA LEU A 456 -10.90 -11.56 18.71
C LEU A 456 -11.60 -12.66 17.90
#